data_bcdf2886f50f6ea65386e7b0bc64c6e8
#
_entry.id   bcdf2886f50f6ea65386e7b0bc64c6e8
#
_cell.length_a   1.000
_cell.length_b   1.000
_cell.length_c   1.000
_cell.angle_alpha   90.00
_cell.angle_beta   90.00
_cell.angle_gamma   90.00
#
_symmetry.space_group_name_H-M   'P 1'
#
loop_
_entity.id
_entity.type
_entity.pdbx_description
1 polymer ?
#
loop_
_entity_poly.entity_id
_entity_poly.type
_entity_poly.pdbx_seq_one_letter_code
_entity_poly.pdbx_strand_id
1 'polypeptide(L)'
;ISTINKTKIIDFKRNVVLRTQNVSYDKKNQILESDYKSILEDGSNNKISMESFKYNINNDILKINGLNLLDFKKNIYKTQIAYINTKTKKLFGKDIEINLNNETFNENNEPRLKGRSVIDNQNFTEITKGVFTTCKKNDTCPPWELSAKKIKHDKKKKSIDYKNAWLKVYDVPIFYFPKFFHPDPTVKRKSGFLIPTLTNSTSGDFLSLPYFKVVSQNKDLTFTPRFYTSDKFLLQVFCKFLINDR
;
A
#
# COMPACT_ATOMS: atom_id res chain seq x y z
N ILE A 1 -17.41 -22.58 26.02
CA ILE A 1 -18.72 -21.98 25.65
C ILE A 1 -18.70 -21.80 24.13
N SER A 2 -19.69 -22.34 23.45
CA SER A 2 -19.83 -22.16 22.00
C SER A 2 -21.24 -21.65 21.68
N THR A 3 -21.36 -20.84 20.64
CA THR A 3 -22.64 -20.39 20.08
C THR A 3 -22.81 -20.95 18.68
N ILE A 4 -24.02 -21.41 18.34
CA ILE A 4 -24.31 -22.06 17.03
C ILE A 4 -24.97 -21.09 16.03
N ASN A 5 -25.24 -19.85 16.43
CA ASN A 5 -25.98 -18.85 15.63
C ASN A 5 -25.16 -17.61 15.35
N LYS A 6 -25.70 -16.71 14.52
CA LYS A 6 -25.14 -15.38 14.28
C LYS A 6 -24.86 -14.67 15.59
N THR A 7 -23.63 -14.32 15.84
CA THR A 7 -23.17 -13.72 17.10
C THR A 7 -22.61 -12.34 16.82
N LYS A 8 -23.01 -11.38 17.66
CA LYS A 8 -22.47 -10.01 17.67
C LYS A 8 -21.76 -9.78 19.00
N ILE A 9 -20.45 -9.49 18.92
CA ILE A 9 -19.63 -9.15 20.08
C ILE A 9 -19.28 -7.67 20.00
N ILE A 10 -19.47 -6.94 21.08
CA ILE A 10 -19.21 -5.49 21.14
C ILE A 10 -18.20 -5.23 22.25
N ASP A 11 -17.08 -4.61 21.90
CA ASP A 11 -16.12 -4.04 22.84
C ASP A 11 -16.38 -2.53 22.94
N PHE A 12 -17.10 -2.11 23.97
CA PHE A 12 -17.44 -0.70 24.19
C PHE A 12 -16.21 0.18 24.49
N LYS A 13 -15.16 -0.38 25.09
CA LYS A 13 -13.95 0.38 25.42
C LYS A 13 -13.13 0.73 24.18
N ARG A 14 -13.09 -0.18 23.20
CA ARG A 14 -12.33 -0.02 21.96
C ARG A 14 -13.20 0.43 20.80
N ASN A 15 -14.52 0.56 21.00
CA ASN A 15 -15.50 0.85 19.96
C ASN A 15 -15.38 -0.10 18.76
N VAL A 16 -15.34 -1.41 19.04
CA VAL A 16 -15.18 -2.47 18.05
C VAL A 16 -16.40 -3.37 18.05
N VAL A 17 -16.90 -3.68 16.87
CA VAL A 17 -18.03 -4.60 16.66
C VAL A 17 -17.58 -5.77 15.81
N LEU A 18 -17.63 -6.97 16.36
CA LEU A 18 -17.37 -8.22 15.65
C LEU A 18 -18.71 -8.93 15.37
N ARG A 19 -18.98 -9.21 14.10
CA ARG A 19 -20.10 -10.06 13.65
C ARG A 19 -19.54 -11.36 13.09
N THR A 20 -20.01 -12.48 13.59
CA THR A 20 -19.50 -13.81 13.23
C THR A 20 -20.57 -14.88 13.43
N GLN A 21 -20.23 -16.14 13.14
CA GLN A 21 -21.06 -17.32 13.42
C GLN A 21 -20.23 -18.34 14.20
N ASN A 22 -20.90 -19.19 14.99
CA ASN A 22 -20.29 -20.35 15.66
C ASN A 22 -18.98 -20.00 16.39
N VAL A 23 -19.07 -19.09 17.35
CA VAL A 23 -17.92 -18.69 18.16
C VAL A 23 -17.69 -19.71 19.25
N SER A 24 -16.45 -20.13 19.42
CA SER A 24 -15.99 -20.86 20.60
C SER A 24 -15.12 -20.00 21.50
N TYR A 25 -15.31 -20.15 22.82
CA TYR A 25 -14.47 -19.50 23.81
C TYR A 25 -13.90 -20.52 24.78
N ASP A 26 -12.58 -20.71 24.73
CA ASP A 26 -11.83 -21.49 25.71
C ASP A 26 -11.47 -20.62 26.91
N LYS A 27 -12.18 -20.80 28.02
CA LYS A 27 -11.98 -20.03 29.25
C LYS A 27 -10.61 -20.31 29.91
N LYS A 28 -10.08 -21.54 29.76
CA LYS A 28 -8.81 -21.93 30.38
C LYS A 28 -7.62 -21.25 29.68
N ASN A 29 -7.61 -21.25 28.36
CA ASN A 29 -6.55 -20.69 27.53
C ASN A 29 -6.83 -19.23 27.12
N GLN A 30 -8.00 -18.69 27.47
CA GLN A 30 -8.44 -17.32 27.09
C GLN A 30 -8.38 -17.10 25.56
N ILE A 31 -8.93 -18.07 24.83
CA ILE A 31 -8.94 -18.06 23.36
C ILE A 31 -10.37 -17.92 22.87
N LEU A 32 -10.60 -16.93 22.00
CA LEU A 32 -11.84 -16.75 21.25
C LEU A 32 -11.55 -17.05 19.78
N GLU A 33 -12.33 -17.96 19.16
CA GLU A 33 -12.10 -18.35 17.78
C GLU A 33 -13.40 -18.66 17.04
N SER A 34 -13.34 -18.49 15.72
CA SER A 34 -14.39 -18.92 14.80
C SER A 34 -13.76 -19.30 13.45
N ASP A 35 -14.19 -20.43 12.90
CA ASP A 35 -13.81 -20.91 11.56
C ASP A 35 -14.77 -20.40 10.46
N TYR A 36 -15.63 -19.46 10.80
CA TYR A 36 -16.62 -18.90 9.89
C TYR A 36 -16.28 -17.47 9.51
N LYS A 37 -16.78 -17.08 8.32
CA LYS A 37 -16.61 -15.71 7.82
C LYS A 37 -17.10 -14.69 8.83
N SER A 38 -16.21 -13.79 9.18
CA SER A 38 -16.42 -12.81 10.24
C SER A 38 -16.12 -11.41 9.74
N ILE A 39 -16.80 -10.42 10.31
CA ILE A 39 -16.64 -9.00 9.97
C ILE A 39 -16.38 -8.23 11.27
N LEU A 40 -15.28 -7.50 11.30
CA LEU A 40 -14.93 -6.60 12.38
C LEU A 40 -14.97 -5.15 11.87
N GLU A 41 -15.68 -4.29 12.59
CA GLU A 41 -15.76 -2.87 12.32
C GLU A 41 -15.19 -2.12 13.52
N ASP A 42 -14.32 -1.15 13.29
CA ASP A 42 -13.75 -0.30 14.35
C ASP A 42 -14.38 1.11 14.33
N GLY A 43 -14.15 1.87 15.41
CA GLY A 43 -14.66 3.24 15.54
C GLY A 43 -14.03 4.25 14.55
N SER A 44 -13.08 3.83 13.72
CA SER A 44 -12.43 4.64 12.69
C SER A 44 -12.95 4.34 11.29
N ASN A 45 -14.09 3.67 11.17
CA ASN A 45 -14.71 3.22 9.92
C ASN A 45 -13.84 2.24 9.10
N ASN A 46 -12.89 1.55 9.73
CA ASN A 46 -12.22 0.44 9.08
C ASN A 46 -13.09 -0.81 9.17
N LYS A 47 -13.16 -1.54 8.06
CA LYS A 47 -13.92 -2.79 7.97
C LYS A 47 -12.99 -3.93 7.60
N ILE A 48 -12.86 -4.90 8.49
CA ILE A 48 -12.06 -6.09 8.30
C ILE A 48 -13.00 -7.27 8.08
N SER A 49 -12.93 -7.90 6.93
CA SER A 49 -13.54 -9.22 6.71
C SER A 49 -12.47 -10.30 6.75
N MET A 50 -12.80 -11.45 7.31
CA MET A 50 -11.91 -12.57 7.52
C MET A 50 -12.65 -13.89 7.32
N GLU A 51 -11.95 -14.90 6.85
CA GLU A 51 -12.54 -16.24 6.67
C GLU A 51 -12.63 -16.98 8.00
N SER A 52 -11.58 -16.87 8.81
CA SER A 52 -11.56 -17.40 10.17
C SER A 52 -10.64 -16.53 11.05
N PHE A 53 -10.83 -16.61 12.36
CA PHE A 53 -9.98 -15.93 13.31
C PHE A 53 -9.74 -16.74 14.58
N LYS A 54 -8.60 -16.41 15.24
CA LYS A 54 -8.26 -16.91 16.57
C LYS A 54 -7.64 -15.77 17.38
N TYR A 55 -8.33 -15.35 18.42
CA TYR A 55 -7.90 -14.27 19.30
C TYR A 55 -7.44 -14.82 20.65
N ASN A 56 -6.18 -14.63 20.96
CA ASN A 56 -5.63 -14.93 22.28
C ASN A 56 -5.67 -13.66 23.13
N ILE A 57 -6.53 -13.66 24.14
CA ILE A 57 -6.79 -12.49 24.99
C ILE A 57 -5.59 -12.18 25.89
N ASN A 58 -4.83 -13.22 26.33
CA ASN A 58 -3.70 -13.04 27.24
C ASN A 58 -2.54 -12.24 26.64
N ASN A 59 -2.28 -12.42 25.34
CA ASN A 59 -1.17 -11.75 24.64
C ASN A 59 -1.64 -10.70 23.64
N ASP A 60 -2.95 -10.44 23.58
CA ASP A 60 -3.57 -9.49 22.66
C ASP A 60 -3.32 -9.81 21.17
N ILE A 61 -3.07 -11.08 20.81
CA ILE A 61 -2.79 -11.48 19.43
C ILE A 61 -4.05 -12.04 18.75
N LEU A 62 -4.45 -11.38 17.69
CA LEU A 62 -5.48 -11.80 16.76
C LEU A 62 -4.83 -12.40 15.51
N LYS A 63 -4.96 -13.70 15.31
CA LYS A 63 -4.62 -14.39 14.07
C LYS A 63 -5.83 -14.37 13.14
N ILE A 64 -5.62 -14.01 11.90
CA ILE A 64 -6.66 -13.93 10.87
C ILE A 64 -6.22 -14.75 9.66
N ASN A 65 -7.11 -15.56 9.12
CA ASN A 65 -6.94 -16.17 7.81
C ASN A 65 -7.88 -15.46 6.82
N GLY A 66 -7.40 -15.24 5.60
CA GLY A 66 -8.16 -14.57 4.54
C GLY A 66 -8.59 -13.13 4.90
N LEU A 67 -7.63 -12.31 5.36
CA LEU A 67 -7.90 -10.91 5.70
C LEU A 67 -8.19 -10.09 4.45
N ASN A 68 -9.29 -9.33 4.49
CA ASN A 68 -9.60 -8.27 3.55
C ASN A 68 -10.04 -7.03 4.37
N LEU A 69 -9.16 -6.02 4.44
CA LEU A 69 -9.37 -4.80 5.19
C LEU A 69 -9.66 -3.66 4.20
N LEU A 70 -10.77 -2.99 4.42
CA LEU A 70 -11.10 -1.70 3.80
C LEU A 70 -10.86 -0.60 4.84
N ASP A 71 -9.90 0.29 4.59
CA ASP A 71 -9.62 1.41 5.48
C ASP A 71 -10.52 2.63 5.21
N PHE A 72 -10.49 3.60 6.10
CA PHE A 72 -11.28 4.83 5.99
C PHE A 72 -10.93 5.69 4.75
N LYS A 73 -9.75 5.47 4.13
CA LYS A 73 -9.32 6.10 2.87
C LYS A 73 -9.72 5.30 1.64
N LYS A 74 -10.53 4.25 1.81
CA LYS A 74 -10.95 3.32 0.75
C LYS A 74 -9.81 2.49 0.13
N ASN A 75 -8.66 2.37 0.81
CA ASN A 75 -7.63 1.42 0.40
C ASN A 75 -8.06 0.00 0.79
N ILE A 76 -7.72 -0.98 -0.04
CA ILE A 76 -8.04 -2.38 0.19
C ILE A 76 -6.75 -3.14 0.43
N TYR A 77 -6.65 -3.81 1.58
CA TYR A 77 -5.53 -4.66 1.96
C TYR A 77 -6.00 -6.09 2.01
N LYS A 78 -5.33 -6.98 1.29
CA LYS A 78 -5.61 -8.43 1.29
C LYS A 78 -4.37 -9.19 1.70
N THR A 79 -4.53 -10.21 2.54
CA THR A 79 -3.46 -11.14 2.90
C THR A 79 -4.03 -12.49 3.29
N GLN A 80 -3.30 -13.56 2.99
CA GLN A 80 -3.75 -14.91 3.35
C GLN A 80 -3.74 -15.13 4.85
N ILE A 81 -2.69 -14.69 5.54
CA ILE A 81 -2.54 -14.82 6.98
C ILE A 81 -2.07 -13.50 7.56
N ALA A 82 -2.74 -13.03 8.60
CA ALA A 82 -2.34 -11.87 9.36
C ALA A 82 -2.31 -12.15 10.87
N TYR A 83 -1.40 -11.48 11.55
CA TYR A 83 -1.33 -11.43 13.01
C TYR A 83 -1.41 -9.96 13.43
N ILE A 84 -2.37 -9.62 14.24
CA ILE A 84 -2.58 -8.26 14.74
C ILE A 84 -2.44 -8.27 16.26
N ASN A 85 -1.52 -7.47 16.78
CA ASN A 85 -1.54 -7.17 18.19
C ASN A 85 -2.54 -6.04 18.44
N THR A 86 -3.66 -6.36 19.09
CA THR A 86 -4.79 -5.43 19.28
C THR A 86 -4.47 -4.28 20.22
N LYS A 87 -3.48 -4.43 21.11
CA LYS A 87 -3.02 -3.40 22.04
C LYS A 87 -2.04 -2.43 21.37
N THR A 88 -1.00 -2.95 20.71
CA THR A 88 0.05 -2.13 20.07
C THR A 88 -0.31 -1.73 18.64
N LYS A 89 -1.38 -2.26 18.07
CA LYS A 89 -1.83 -2.07 16.69
C LYS A 89 -0.76 -2.41 15.65
N LYS A 90 0.13 -3.35 15.99
CA LYS A 90 1.10 -3.90 15.06
C LYS A 90 0.46 -5.02 14.26
N LEU A 91 0.62 -4.96 12.94
CA LEU A 91 0.18 -5.99 12.02
C LEU A 91 1.40 -6.64 11.36
N PHE A 92 1.39 -7.96 11.29
CA PHE A 92 2.26 -8.76 10.44
C PHE A 92 1.40 -9.59 9.51
N GLY A 93 1.68 -9.53 8.21
CA GLY A 93 0.93 -10.30 7.19
C GLY A 93 1.87 -11.00 6.22
N LYS A 94 1.38 -12.08 5.63
CA LYS A 94 2.07 -12.84 4.58
C LYS A 94 1.27 -12.77 3.28
N ASP A 95 1.99 -12.62 2.16
CA ASP A 95 1.41 -12.52 0.81
C ASP A 95 0.37 -11.39 0.72
N ILE A 96 0.87 -10.15 0.92
CA ILE A 96 0.06 -8.94 0.94
C ILE A 96 -0.21 -8.41 -0.47
N GLU A 97 -1.44 -8.01 -0.71
CA GLU A 97 -1.86 -7.17 -1.82
C GLU A 97 -2.55 -5.92 -1.27
N ILE A 98 -2.09 -4.74 -1.68
CA ILE A 98 -2.67 -3.45 -1.33
C ILE A 98 -3.13 -2.76 -2.60
N ASN A 99 -4.42 -2.47 -2.70
CA ASN A 99 -4.99 -1.64 -3.74
C ASN A 99 -5.24 -0.26 -3.16
N LEU A 100 -4.53 0.75 -3.65
CA LEU A 100 -4.68 2.11 -3.19
C LEU A 100 -5.89 2.77 -3.86
N ASN A 101 -6.53 3.69 -3.16
CA ASN A 101 -7.64 4.46 -3.70
C ASN A 101 -7.17 5.39 -4.83
N ASN A 102 -7.92 5.44 -5.92
CA ASN A 102 -7.56 6.20 -7.13
C ASN A 102 -7.76 7.71 -7.00
N GLU A 103 -8.39 8.22 -5.95
CA GLU A 103 -8.72 9.66 -5.81
C GLU A 103 -7.48 10.58 -5.88
N THR A 104 -6.28 10.06 -5.59
CA THR A 104 -5.01 10.80 -5.65
C THR A 104 -4.20 10.52 -6.92
N PHE A 105 -4.69 9.69 -7.82
CA PHE A 105 -4.05 9.29 -9.06
C PHE A 105 -4.91 9.67 -10.26
N ASN A 106 -4.34 9.65 -11.46
CA ASN A 106 -5.12 9.84 -12.69
C ASN A 106 -6.17 8.72 -12.84
N GLU A 107 -7.33 9.03 -13.41
CA GLU A 107 -8.49 8.12 -13.55
C GLU A 107 -8.16 6.76 -14.19
N ASN A 108 -7.13 6.72 -15.04
CA ASN A 108 -6.70 5.50 -15.73
C ASN A 108 -5.66 4.67 -14.95
N ASN A 109 -5.27 5.10 -13.75
CA ASN A 109 -4.27 4.41 -12.93
C ASN A 109 -4.94 3.54 -11.88
N GLU A 110 -4.42 2.32 -11.71
CA GLU A 110 -4.84 1.38 -10.66
C GLU A 110 -3.66 1.04 -9.75
N PRO A 111 -3.29 1.96 -8.84
CA PRO A 111 -2.09 1.81 -8.02
C PRO A 111 -2.24 0.61 -7.09
N ARG A 112 -1.28 -0.30 -7.18
CA ARG A 112 -1.24 -1.50 -6.37
C ARG A 112 0.17 -1.87 -5.95
N LEU A 113 0.23 -2.49 -4.79
CA LEU A 113 1.46 -2.96 -4.18
C LEU A 113 1.25 -4.41 -3.74
N LYS A 114 2.11 -5.31 -4.18
CA LYS A 114 2.15 -6.70 -3.75
C LYS A 114 3.44 -6.95 -2.99
N GLY A 115 3.44 -7.90 -2.07
CA GLY A 115 4.65 -8.25 -1.35
C GLY A 115 4.54 -9.55 -0.59
N ARG A 116 5.69 -10.16 -0.28
CA ARG A 116 5.75 -11.43 0.42
C ARG A 116 5.35 -11.33 1.89
N SER A 117 5.73 -10.24 2.54
CA SER A 117 5.33 -9.97 3.91
C SER A 117 5.20 -8.50 4.17
N VAL A 118 4.34 -8.15 5.10
CA VAL A 118 4.12 -6.79 5.57
C VAL A 118 4.30 -6.72 7.08
N ILE A 119 4.93 -5.65 7.55
CA ILE A 119 4.92 -5.22 8.94
C ILE A 119 4.36 -3.81 8.95
N ASP A 120 3.23 -3.61 9.61
CA ASP A 120 2.61 -2.31 9.75
C ASP A 120 2.53 -1.90 11.21
N ASN A 121 2.78 -0.63 11.48
CA ASN A 121 2.59 0.00 12.78
C ASN A 121 2.28 1.50 12.62
N GLN A 122 2.15 2.21 13.74
CA GLN A 122 1.82 3.64 13.73
C GLN A 122 2.86 4.52 13.02
N ASN A 123 4.13 4.10 12.96
CA ASN A 123 5.22 4.91 12.42
C ASN A 123 5.54 4.57 10.95
N PHE A 124 5.43 3.31 10.57
CA PHE A 124 5.80 2.86 9.23
C PHE A 124 5.05 1.59 8.81
N THR A 125 4.96 1.41 7.50
CA THR A 125 4.62 0.14 6.83
C THR A 125 5.84 -0.34 6.09
N GLU A 126 6.26 -1.58 6.31
CA GLU A 126 7.40 -2.20 5.64
C GLU A 126 6.98 -3.46 4.91
N ILE A 127 7.33 -3.56 3.63
CA ILE A 127 6.99 -4.69 2.76
C ILE A 127 8.28 -5.29 2.22
N THR A 128 8.40 -6.62 2.32
CA THR A 128 9.55 -7.35 1.76
C THR A 128 9.18 -7.97 0.42
N LYS A 129 10.15 -7.97 -0.51
CA LYS A 129 9.95 -8.43 -1.90
C LYS A 129 8.69 -7.80 -2.50
N GLY A 130 8.65 -6.46 -2.41
CA GLY A 130 7.51 -5.66 -2.85
C GLY A 130 7.59 -5.34 -4.35
N VAL A 131 6.43 -5.31 -4.99
CA VAL A 131 6.25 -4.88 -6.38
C VAL A 131 5.17 -3.83 -6.42
N PHE A 132 5.49 -2.66 -6.94
CA PHE A 132 4.57 -1.54 -7.10
C PHE A 132 4.35 -1.23 -8.58
N THR A 133 3.11 -0.99 -8.98
CA THR A 133 2.73 -0.49 -10.30
C THR A 133 1.45 0.33 -10.22
N THR A 134 1.20 1.18 -11.22
CA THR A 134 -0.07 1.89 -11.40
C THR A 134 -0.83 1.43 -12.65
N CYS A 135 -0.31 0.44 -13.37
CA CYS A 135 -0.93 -0.09 -14.59
C CYS A 135 -2.28 -0.75 -14.30
N LYS A 136 -3.14 -0.88 -15.32
CA LYS A 136 -4.44 -1.51 -15.20
C LYS A 136 -4.32 -2.97 -14.75
N LYS A 137 -5.31 -3.47 -13.98
CA LYS A 137 -5.33 -4.85 -13.47
C LYS A 137 -5.52 -5.91 -14.55
N ASN A 138 -6.15 -5.53 -15.65
CA ASN A 138 -6.43 -6.42 -16.77
C ASN A 138 -5.19 -6.73 -17.62
N ASP A 139 -4.09 -5.99 -17.44
CA ASP A 139 -2.83 -6.28 -18.08
C ASP A 139 -2.17 -7.48 -17.39
N THR A 140 -2.04 -8.59 -18.09
CA THR A 140 -1.36 -9.81 -17.60
C THR A 140 0.10 -9.54 -17.25
N CYS A 141 0.74 -8.63 -18.00
CA CYS A 141 2.08 -8.12 -17.74
C CYS A 141 2.01 -6.59 -17.67
N PRO A 142 2.18 -5.96 -16.51
CA PRO A 142 2.10 -4.51 -16.41
C PRO A 142 3.19 -3.87 -17.27
N PRO A 143 2.87 -2.83 -18.08
CA PRO A 143 3.85 -2.12 -18.89
C PRO A 143 5.07 -1.66 -18.09
N TRP A 144 4.92 -1.32 -16.83
CA TRP A 144 6.03 -1.07 -15.93
C TRP A 144 5.73 -1.50 -14.50
N GLU A 145 6.77 -1.88 -13.79
CA GLU A 145 6.73 -2.16 -12.36
C GLU A 145 8.04 -1.76 -11.66
N LEU A 146 7.93 -1.39 -10.40
CA LEU A 146 9.06 -1.16 -9.51
C LEU A 146 9.12 -2.30 -8.49
N SER A 147 10.05 -3.23 -8.68
CA SER A 147 10.25 -4.35 -7.78
C SER A 147 11.41 -4.06 -6.82
N ALA A 148 11.25 -4.34 -5.53
CA ALA A 148 12.27 -4.02 -4.53
C ALA A 148 12.40 -5.12 -3.48
N LYS A 149 13.62 -5.32 -2.96
CA LYS A 149 13.86 -6.23 -1.84
C LYS A 149 13.09 -5.76 -0.60
N LYS A 150 12.98 -4.44 -0.41
CA LYS A 150 12.29 -3.82 0.72
C LYS A 150 11.68 -2.49 0.29
N ILE A 151 10.41 -2.29 0.65
CA ILE A 151 9.67 -1.02 0.48
C ILE A 151 9.25 -0.58 1.88
N LYS A 152 9.59 0.65 2.26
CA LYS A 152 9.23 1.21 3.56
C LYS A 152 8.50 2.55 3.38
N HIS A 153 7.24 2.61 3.76
CA HIS A 153 6.49 3.84 3.88
C HIS A 153 6.69 4.41 5.28
N ASP A 154 7.41 5.50 5.41
CA ASP A 154 7.57 6.25 6.66
C ASP A 154 6.39 7.23 6.78
N LYS A 155 5.46 6.93 7.70
CA LYS A 155 4.21 7.69 7.88
C LYS A 155 4.46 9.09 8.47
N LYS A 156 5.56 9.26 9.23
CA LYS A 156 5.94 10.57 9.79
C LYS A 156 6.61 11.46 8.76
N LYS A 157 7.58 10.93 8.02
CA LYS A 157 8.31 11.66 6.97
C LYS A 157 7.48 11.80 5.70
N LYS A 158 6.38 11.04 5.58
CA LYS A 158 5.55 10.95 4.37
C LYS A 158 6.42 10.67 3.15
N SER A 159 7.21 9.61 3.22
CA SER A 159 8.08 9.13 2.14
C SER A 159 7.98 7.63 2.00
N ILE A 160 8.14 7.16 0.76
CA ILE A 160 8.23 5.76 0.44
C ILE A 160 9.65 5.48 -0.04
N ASP A 161 10.37 4.69 0.73
CA ASP A 161 11.78 4.36 0.51
C ASP A 161 11.89 2.93 -0.01
N TYR A 162 12.68 2.76 -1.06
CA TYR A 162 12.95 1.46 -1.70
C TYR A 162 14.42 1.09 -1.51
N LYS A 163 14.68 -0.18 -1.21
CA LYS A 163 16.03 -0.75 -1.16
C LYS A 163 16.17 -1.85 -2.20
N ASN A 164 17.27 -1.80 -2.96
CA ASN A 164 17.57 -2.74 -4.04
C ASN A 164 16.37 -2.87 -4.98
N ALA A 165 16.01 -1.76 -5.62
CA ALA A 165 14.87 -1.67 -6.51
C ALA A 165 15.27 -1.80 -7.97
N TRP A 166 14.46 -2.49 -8.74
CA TRP A 166 14.54 -2.60 -10.20
C TRP A 166 13.29 -1.98 -10.80
N LEU A 167 13.48 -1.04 -11.70
CA LEU A 167 12.45 -0.62 -12.62
C LEU A 167 12.43 -1.62 -13.78
N LYS A 168 11.29 -2.27 -13.97
CA LYS A 168 11.07 -3.21 -15.06
C LYS A 168 10.03 -2.67 -16.02
N VAL A 169 10.22 -2.92 -17.29
CA VAL A 169 9.30 -2.64 -18.39
C VAL A 169 9.02 -3.96 -19.10
N TYR A 170 7.75 -4.40 -19.13
CA TYR A 170 7.35 -5.72 -19.62
C TYR A 170 8.22 -6.85 -19.07
N ASP A 171 8.41 -6.88 -17.73
CA ASP A 171 9.26 -7.81 -16.97
C ASP A 171 10.77 -7.71 -17.25
N VAL A 172 11.21 -6.88 -18.19
CA VAL A 172 12.64 -6.67 -18.46
C VAL A 172 13.20 -5.65 -17.47
N PRO A 173 14.23 -5.95 -16.66
CA PRO A 173 14.85 -5.00 -15.77
C PRO A 173 15.67 -3.98 -16.56
N ILE A 174 15.27 -2.70 -16.47
CA ILE A 174 15.89 -1.59 -17.21
C ILE A 174 16.84 -0.79 -16.33
N PHE A 175 16.41 -0.43 -15.09
CA PHE A 175 17.22 0.35 -14.17
C PHE A 175 17.28 -0.28 -12.80
N TYR A 176 18.47 -0.24 -12.20
CA TYR A 176 18.71 -0.65 -10.82
C TYR A 176 18.98 0.54 -9.93
N PHE A 177 18.25 0.61 -8.80
CA PHE A 177 18.42 1.62 -7.79
C PHE A 177 18.80 0.96 -6.46
N PRO A 178 20.02 1.12 -5.96
CA PRO A 178 20.41 0.61 -4.63
C PRO A 178 19.52 1.20 -3.52
N LYS A 179 19.22 2.50 -3.65
CA LYS A 179 18.26 3.25 -2.84
C LYS A 179 17.48 4.19 -3.75
N PHE A 180 16.19 4.21 -3.56
CA PHE A 180 15.27 5.07 -4.29
C PHE A 180 14.20 5.54 -3.33
N PHE A 181 13.70 6.75 -3.47
CA PHE A 181 12.58 7.23 -2.70
C PHE A 181 11.70 8.15 -3.53
N HIS A 182 10.43 8.19 -3.17
CA HIS A 182 9.50 9.20 -3.64
C HIS A 182 8.60 9.67 -2.48
N PRO A 183 8.04 10.89 -2.56
CA PRO A 183 7.09 11.35 -1.56
C PRO A 183 5.82 10.48 -1.57
N ASP A 184 5.19 10.37 -0.40
CA ASP A 184 3.84 9.85 -0.28
C ASP A 184 2.89 10.68 -1.17
N PRO A 185 1.94 10.07 -1.90
CA PRO A 185 0.99 10.78 -2.76
C PRO A 185 0.19 11.89 -2.06
N THR A 186 0.06 11.83 -0.74
CA THR A 186 -0.63 12.87 0.06
C THR A 186 0.19 14.15 0.25
N VAL A 187 1.49 14.13 -0.11
CA VAL A 187 2.38 15.29 0.04
C VAL A 187 2.28 16.17 -1.19
N LYS A 188 1.71 17.36 -1.04
CA LYS A 188 1.50 18.29 -2.15
C LYS A 188 2.81 18.81 -2.77
N ARG A 189 3.92 18.91 -1.98
CA ARG A 189 5.15 19.52 -2.44
C ARG A 189 6.38 18.97 -1.71
N LYS A 190 7.09 18.03 -2.34
CA LYS A 190 8.33 17.44 -1.81
C LYS A 190 9.20 16.96 -2.97
N SER A 191 10.50 17.25 -2.92
CA SER A 191 11.44 16.74 -3.91
C SER A 191 11.47 15.22 -3.92
N GLY A 192 11.52 14.61 -5.10
CA GLY A 192 11.59 13.19 -5.29
C GLY A 192 11.19 12.78 -6.70
N PHE A 193 11.37 11.50 -7.00
CA PHE A 193 10.88 10.95 -8.25
C PHE A 193 9.35 10.90 -8.26
N LEU A 194 8.77 11.22 -9.39
CA LEU A 194 7.36 11.06 -9.65
C LEU A 194 7.12 9.69 -10.28
N ILE A 195 5.85 9.34 -10.45
CA ILE A 195 5.46 8.05 -11.03
C ILE A 195 5.98 7.96 -12.47
N PRO A 196 6.71 6.88 -12.82
CA PRO A 196 7.09 6.63 -14.20
C PRO A 196 5.87 6.47 -15.10
N THR A 197 5.98 6.90 -16.35
CA THR A 197 4.95 6.67 -17.37
C THR A 197 5.55 6.06 -18.61
N LEU A 198 4.87 5.06 -19.15
CA LEU A 198 5.16 4.52 -20.47
C LEU A 198 4.10 5.07 -21.43
N THR A 199 4.55 5.69 -22.51
CA THR A 199 3.67 6.30 -23.50
C THR A 199 3.95 5.71 -24.87
N ASN A 200 2.88 5.25 -25.52
CA ASN A 200 2.90 4.81 -26.90
C ASN A 200 2.54 6.01 -27.77
N SER A 201 3.36 6.36 -28.74
CA SER A 201 3.10 7.47 -29.64
C SER A 201 3.53 7.14 -31.08
N THR A 202 3.01 7.89 -32.02
CA THR A 202 3.39 7.79 -33.44
C THR A 202 4.87 8.10 -33.67
N SER A 203 5.52 8.83 -32.76
CA SER A 203 6.95 9.15 -32.80
C SER A 203 7.84 8.09 -32.13
N GLY A 204 7.27 6.96 -31.69
CA GLY A 204 7.91 5.88 -30.95
C GLY A 204 7.47 5.84 -29.48
N ASP A 205 7.55 4.65 -28.89
CA ASP A 205 7.25 4.45 -27.48
C ASP A 205 8.37 5.01 -26.64
N PHE A 206 8.04 5.58 -25.49
CA PHE A 206 9.04 6.09 -24.56
C PHE A 206 8.67 5.87 -23.11
N LEU A 207 9.68 5.62 -22.28
CA LEU A 207 9.62 5.63 -20.84
C LEU A 207 10.00 7.01 -20.31
N SER A 208 9.15 7.59 -19.52
CA SER A 208 9.36 8.87 -18.81
C SER A 208 9.61 8.62 -17.34
N LEU A 209 10.68 9.22 -16.78
CA LEU A 209 11.05 9.07 -15.36
C LEU A 209 11.22 10.46 -14.71
N PRO A 210 10.12 11.16 -14.40
CA PRO A 210 10.21 12.54 -13.93
C PRO A 210 10.73 12.65 -12.50
N TYR A 211 11.56 13.67 -12.26
CA TYR A 211 12.07 14.05 -10.94
C TYR A 211 11.64 15.48 -10.62
N PHE A 212 10.87 15.64 -9.55
CA PHE A 212 10.43 16.92 -9.05
C PHE A 212 11.38 17.45 -7.98
N LYS A 213 11.81 18.71 -8.09
CA LYS A 213 12.70 19.37 -7.13
C LYS A 213 12.08 20.67 -6.62
N VAL A 214 11.87 20.74 -5.33
CA VAL A 214 11.55 21.98 -4.63
C VAL A 214 12.84 22.79 -4.49
N VAL A 215 12.91 23.97 -5.12
CA VAL A 215 14.09 24.83 -5.09
C VAL A 215 13.96 25.88 -3.97
N SER A 216 12.77 26.48 -3.85
CA SER A 216 12.46 27.44 -2.78
C SER A 216 10.95 27.41 -2.49
N GLN A 217 10.48 28.25 -1.58
CA GLN A 217 9.04 28.30 -1.25
C GLN A 217 8.15 28.59 -2.46
N ASN A 218 8.66 29.33 -3.44
CA ASN A 218 7.92 29.77 -4.63
C ASN A 218 8.49 29.24 -5.95
N LYS A 219 9.47 28.32 -5.93
CA LYS A 219 10.12 27.82 -7.15
C LYS A 219 10.24 26.31 -7.14
N ASP A 220 9.79 25.67 -8.22
CA ASP A 220 9.89 24.25 -8.47
C ASP A 220 10.54 23.97 -9.81
N LEU A 221 11.27 22.86 -9.89
CA LEU A 221 11.83 22.31 -11.12
C LEU A 221 11.31 20.88 -11.28
N THR A 222 10.96 20.51 -12.51
CA THR A 222 10.70 19.13 -12.88
C THR A 222 11.60 18.76 -14.04
N PHE A 223 12.42 17.73 -13.84
CA PHE A 223 13.27 17.12 -14.85
C PHE A 223 12.55 15.86 -15.34
N THR A 224 12.30 15.79 -16.64
CA THR A 224 11.56 14.65 -17.22
C THR A 224 12.40 14.03 -18.34
N PRO A 225 13.35 13.11 -18.02
CA PRO A 225 14.01 12.32 -19.03
C PRO A 225 13.02 11.38 -19.69
N ARG A 226 13.11 11.26 -21.01
CA ARG A 226 12.34 10.35 -21.85
C ARG A 226 13.31 9.48 -22.64
N PHE A 227 13.17 8.17 -22.49
CA PHE A 227 13.96 7.16 -23.16
C PHE A 227 13.09 6.50 -24.23
N TYR A 228 13.40 6.76 -25.49
CA TYR A 228 12.64 6.22 -26.61
C TYR A 228 13.18 4.85 -27.03
N THR A 229 12.33 3.98 -27.52
CA THR A 229 12.71 2.67 -28.11
C THR A 229 13.58 2.80 -29.34
N SER A 230 13.60 3.98 -29.99
CA SER A 230 14.41 4.31 -31.17
C SER A 230 15.78 4.91 -30.85
N ASP A 231 16.37 4.56 -29.69
CA ASP A 231 17.68 5.06 -29.22
C ASP A 231 17.76 6.61 -29.07
N LYS A 232 16.62 7.27 -29.03
CA LYS A 232 16.54 8.71 -28.82
C LYS A 232 16.36 9.02 -27.33
N PHE A 233 16.94 10.12 -26.91
CA PHE A 233 16.81 10.66 -25.56
C PHE A 233 16.33 12.09 -25.62
N LEU A 234 15.34 12.43 -24.79
CA LEU A 234 14.86 13.80 -24.59
C LEU A 234 14.88 14.12 -23.11
N LEU A 235 15.45 15.25 -22.74
CA LEU A 235 15.32 15.82 -21.39
C LEU A 235 14.44 17.07 -21.45
N GLN A 236 13.26 16.96 -20.86
CA GLN A 236 12.38 18.11 -20.66
C GLN A 236 12.61 18.69 -19.27
N VAL A 237 12.84 20.01 -19.17
CA VAL A 237 12.96 20.72 -17.90
C VAL A 237 11.82 21.73 -17.80
N PHE A 238 11.02 21.60 -16.76
CA PHE A 238 9.92 22.52 -16.47
C PHE A 238 10.22 23.30 -15.19
N CYS A 239 10.20 24.63 -15.27
CA CYS A 239 10.39 25.55 -14.14
C CYS A 239 9.07 26.23 -13.81
N LYS A 240 8.58 26.05 -12.58
CA LYS A 240 7.36 26.69 -12.09
C LYS A 240 7.67 27.74 -11.04
N PHE A 241 7.17 28.94 -11.25
CA PHE A 241 7.20 30.04 -10.28
C PHE A 241 5.79 30.23 -9.71
N LEU A 242 5.68 30.23 -8.39
CA LEU A 242 4.46 30.59 -7.68
C LEU A 242 4.56 32.10 -7.36
N ILE A 243 3.72 32.88 -7.99
CA ILE A 243 3.58 34.32 -7.69
C ILE A 243 2.52 34.40 -6.59
N ASN A 244 2.89 34.86 -5.41
CA ASN A 244 1.90 35.22 -4.39
C ASN A 244 1.30 36.56 -4.81
N ASP A 245 0.07 36.55 -5.28
CA ASP A 245 -0.75 37.76 -5.31
C ASP A 245 -0.96 38.17 -3.84
N ARG A 246 -0.44 39.35 -3.47
CA ARG A 246 -0.69 39.98 -2.19
C ARG A 246 -2.07 40.59 -2.17
#